data_c5a836b04c738635649972028b6eb528
#
_entry.id   c5a836b04c738635649972028b6eb528
#
_cell.length_a   1.000
_cell.length_b   1.000
_cell.length_c   1.000
_cell.angle_alpha   90.00
_cell.angle_beta   90.00
_cell.angle_gamma   90.00
#
_symmetry.space_group_name_H-M   'P 1'
#
loop_
_entity.id
_entity.type
_entity.pdbx_description
1 polymer ?
#
loop_
_entity_poly.entity_id
_entity_poly.type
_entity_poly.pdbx_seq_one_letter_code
_entity_poly.pdbx_strand_id
1 'polypeptide(L)'
;MASFVIEGGHRLSGEIHPQGAKNEVLQIICATLLTAEEVTVNNIPDILDVNNLIQLMRDMGVTVAKTGVDSYSFKAANVDLAYLESDNFLKKCSSLRGSVMLIGPMVARFGKAMISKPGGDKIGRRRLDTHFIGIQNLGADFTYNEEREIYEISAEELKGTSMLL
;
A
#
# COMPACT_ATOMS: atom_id res chain seq x y z
N MET A 1 12.76 2.52 26.90
CA MET A 1 11.74 1.56 26.41
C MET A 1 10.46 1.81 27.18
N ALA A 2 9.33 1.89 26.49
CA ALA A 2 8.04 1.88 27.17
C ALA A 2 7.68 0.44 27.55
N SER A 3 7.09 0.24 28.72
CA SER A 3 6.62 -1.06 29.18
C SER A 3 5.16 -0.96 29.60
N PHE A 4 4.41 -2.03 29.38
CA PHE A 4 3.07 -2.18 29.91
C PHE A 4 3.14 -3.02 31.18
N VAL A 5 2.46 -2.54 32.24
CA VAL A 5 2.23 -3.32 33.45
C VAL A 5 0.76 -3.72 33.44
N ILE A 6 0.51 -5.04 33.48
CA ILE A 6 -0.85 -5.60 33.39
C ILE A 6 -1.12 -6.36 34.68
N GLU A 7 -2.14 -5.91 35.43
CA GLU A 7 -2.67 -6.62 36.59
C GLU A 7 -3.94 -7.39 36.20
N GLY A 8 -3.91 -8.69 36.36
CA GLY A 8 -5.06 -9.56 36.10
C GLY A 8 -5.97 -9.73 37.30
N GLY A 9 -7.05 -10.53 37.16
CA GLY A 9 -7.96 -10.89 38.27
C GLY A 9 -9.11 -9.93 38.48
N HIS A 10 -9.21 -8.85 37.70
CA HIS A 10 -10.33 -7.89 37.80
C HIS A 10 -11.43 -8.22 36.80
N ARG A 11 -12.69 -8.09 37.21
CA ARG A 11 -13.82 -8.20 36.29
C ARG A 11 -13.88 -6.95 35.41
N LEU A 12 -13.80 -7.17 34.10
CA LEU A 12 -13.90 -6.09 33.13
C LEU A 12 -15.37 -5.77 32.83
N SER A 13 -15.71 -4.47 32.73
CA SER A 13 -16.99 -3.96 32.27
C SER A 13 -16.76 -2.66 31.54
N GLY A 14 -17.59 -2.37 30.52
CA GLY A 14 -17.48 -1.17 29.72
C GLY A 14 -17.68 -1.46 28.24
N GLU A 15 -17.51 -0.45 27.40
CA GLU A 15 -17.66 -0.49 25.97
C GLU A 15 -16.32 -0.22 25.29
N ILE A 16 -16.03 -0.96 24.24
CA ILE A 16 -14.82 -0.77 23.41
C ILE A 16 -15.26 -0.45 21.99
N HIS A 17 -14.79 0.67 21.47
CA HIS A 17 -14.95 1.05 20.07
C HIS A 17 -13.67 0.71 19.33
N PRO A 18 -13.66 -0.33 18.44
CA PRO A 18 -12.47 -0.70 17.67
C PRO A 18 -12.17 0.37 16.62
N GLN A 19 -10.90 0.64 16.40
CA GLN A 19 -10.43 1.45 15.28
C GLN A 19 -10.53 0.67 13.97
N GLY A 20 -10.43 1.36 12.82
CA GLY A 20 -10.32 0.75 11.51
C GLY A 20 -9.15 -0.22 11.41
N ALA A 21 -9.30 -1.26 10.60
CA ALA A 21 -8.30 -2.31 10.43
C ALA A 21 -7.11 -1.82 9.59
N LYS A 22 -5.88 -1.92 10.13
CA LYS A 22 -4.66 -1.51 9.43
C LYS A 22 -4.54 -2.13 8.04
N ASN A 23 -4.68 -3.44 7.96
CA ASN A 23 -4.44 -4.16 6.71
C ASN A 23 -5.52 -3.91 5.65
N GLU A 24 -6.73 -3.56 6.06
CA GLU A 24 -7.81 -3.16 5.17
C GLU A 24 -7.53 -1.76 4.59
N VAL A 25 -7.26 -0.80 5.45
CA VAL A 25 -7.09 0.60 5.03
C VAL A 25 -5.87 0.79 4.13
N LEU A 26 -4.78 0.03 4.32
CA LEU A 26 -3.61 0.07 3.42
C LEU A 26 -3.99 -0.32 1.99
N GLN A 27 -4.88 -1.30 1.83
CA GLN A 27 -5.38 -1.72 0.51
C GLN A 27 -6.34 -0.69 -0.09
N ILE A 28 -7.26 -0.16 0.72
CA ILE A 28 -8.25 0.84 0.27
C ILE A 28 -7.55 2.13 -0.16
N ILE A 29 -6.55 2.61 0.60
CA ILE A 29 -5.76 3.79 0.21
C ILE A 29 -5.06 3.56 -1.14
N CYS A 30 -4.41 2.41 -1.34
CA CYS A 30 -3.81 2.10 -2.64
C CYS A 30 -4.85 2.04 -3.77
N ALA A 31 -6.05 1.51 -3.52
CA ALA A 31 -7.11 1.43 -4.50
C ALA A 31 -7.62 2.80 -4.97
N THR A 32 -7.44 3.88 -4.19
CA THR A 32 -7.78 5.24 -4.64
C THR A 32 -6.99 5.70 -5.87
N LEU A 33 -5.87 5.05 -6.18
CA LEU A 33 -5.09 5.30 -7.40
C LEU A 33 -5.81 4.86 -8.68
N LEU A 34 -6.84 4.00 -8.59
CA LEU A 34 -7.58 3.50 -9.75
C LEU A 34 -8.44 4.56 -10.44
N THR A 35 -8.69 5.70 -9.80
CA THR A 35 -9.48 6.80 -10.38
C THR A 35 -8.78 8.15 -10.23
N ALA A 36 -9.11 9.09 -11.14
CA ALA A 36 -8.72 10.50 -11.03
C ALA A 36 -9.67 11.30 -10.14
N GLU A 37 -10.86 10.75 -9.88
CA GLU A 37 -11.88 11.39 -9.05
C GLU A 37 -11.45 11.43 -7.57
N GLU A 38 -12.08 12.31 -6.81
CA GLU A 38 -11.86 12.39 -5.38
C GLU A 38 -12.61 11.25 -4.65
N VAL A 39 -11.87 10.49 -3.85
CA VAL A 39 -12.38 9.40 -3.03
C VAL A 39 -12.21 9.73 -1.57
N THR A 40 -13.29 9.69 -0.78
CA THR A 40 -13.24 9.87 0.67
C THR A 40 -13.22 8.51 1.36
N VAL A 41 -12.27 8.34 2.27
CA VAL A 41 -12.12 7.15 3.11
C VAL A 41 -12.26 7.55 4.57
N ASN A 42 -13.16 6.87 5.28
CA ASN A 42 -13.45 7.11 6.69
C ASN A 42 -12.90 5.98 7.57
N ASN A 43 -12.85 6.20 8.87
CA ASN A 43 -12.37 5.24 9.86
C ASN A 43 -10.93 4.78 9.61
N ILE A 44 -10.07 5.72 9.22
CA ILE A 44 -8.64 5.49 9.02
C ILE A 44 -7.94 5.53 10.38
N PRO A 45 -7.32 4.43 10.83
CA PRO A 45 -6.62 4.41 12.11
C PRO A 45 -5.34 5.23 12.06
N ASP A 46 -5.07 5.96 13.15
CA ASP A 46 -3.85 6.77 13.30
C ASP A 46 -2.69 5.88 13.78
N ILE A 47 -2.06 5.19 12.84
CA ILE A 47 -0.91 4.31 13.07
C ILE A 47 0.20 4.58 12.06
N LEU A 48 1.43 4.28 12.45
CA LEU A 48 2.63 4.64 11.71
C LEU A 48 2.63 4.16 10.26
N ASP A 49 2.27 2.91 10.01
CA ASP A 49 2.26 2.34 8.64
C ASP A 49 1.25 3.05 7.73
N VAL A 50 0.08 3.43 8.28
CA VAL A 50 -0.96 4.14 7.53
C VAL A 50 -0.50 5.56 7.22
N ASN A 51 0.07 6.26 8.20
CA ASN A 51 0.60 7.61 8.02
C ASN A 51 1.76 7.63 7.01
N ASN A 52 2.62 6.62 7.03
CA ASN A 52 3.70 6.45 6.06
C ASN A 52 3.15 6.23 4.64
N LEU A 53 2.09 5.42 4.48
CA LEU A 53 1.45 5.23 3.19
C LEU A 53 0.79 6.52 2.70
N ILE A 54 0.05 7.23 3.55
CA ILE A 54 -0.55 8.53 3.21
C ILE A 54 0.53 9.51 2.74
N GLN A 55 1.68 9.55 3.43
CA GLN A 55 2.79 10.40 3.01
C GLN A 55 3.38 9.96 1.68
N LEU A 56 3.53 8.66 1.44
CA LEU A 56 3.99 8.13 0.16
C LEU A 56 3.03 8.51 -0.98
N MET A 57 1.72 8.43 -0.77
CA MET A 57 0.72 8.87 -1.74
C MET A 57 0.86 10.37 -2.09
N ARG A 58 1.09 11.23 -1.09
CA ARG A 58 1.36 12.67 -1.31
C ARG A 58 2.61 12.89 -2.16
N ASP A 59 3.68 12.17 -1.85
CA ASP A 59 4.94 12.28 -2.58
C ASP A 59 4.82 11.80 -4.04
N MET A 60 3.90 10.84 -4.29
CA MET A 60 3.53 10.40 -5.65
C MET A 60 2.66 11.41 -6.40
N GLY A 61 2.32 12.57 -5.81
CA GLY A 61 1.49 13.59 -6.44
C GLY A 61 -0.01 13.44 -6.19
N VAL A 62 -0.44 12.51 -5.33
CA VAL A 62 -1.84 12.42 -4.92
C VAL A 62 -2.18 13.56 -3.97
N THR A 63 -3.21 14.33 -4.28
CA THR A 63 -3.74 15.33 -3.35
C THR A 63 -4.46 14.62 -2.21
N VAL A 64 -3.96 14.79 -0.98
CA VAL A 64 -4.55 14.16 0.21
C VAL A 64 -4.89 15.22 1.24
N ALA A 65 -6.16 15.34 1.58
CA ALA A 65 -6.67 16.24 2.63
C ALA A 65 -7.30 15.46 3.78
N LYS A 66 -7.03 15.89 5.00
CA LYS A 66 -7.73 15.37 6.19
C LYS A 66 -9.08 16.07 6.30
N THR A 67 -10.17 15.31 6.22
CA THR A 67 -11.56 15.82 6.19
C THR A 67 -12.29 15.66 7.53
N GLY A 68 -11.73 14.85 8.43
CA GLY A 68 -12.30 14.59 9.75
C GLY A 68 -11.25 14.04 10.72
N VAL A 69 -11.67 13.56 11.87
CA VAL A 69 -10.75 13.02 12.90
C VAL A 69 -9.99 11.81 12.34
N ASP A 70 -10.71 10.92 11.66
CA ASP A 70 -10.24 9.66 11.08
C ASP A 70 -10.58 9.53 9.59
N SER A 71 -10.81 10.66 8.91
CA SER A 71 -11.30 10.71 7.54
C SER A 71 -10.35 11.51 6.66
N TYR A 72 -10.10 11.01 5.44
CA TYR A 72 -9.25 11.65 4.44
C TYR A 72 -9.89 11.57 3.06
N SER A 73 -9.68 12.61 2.25
CA SER A 73 -9.94 12.56 0.82
C SER A 73 -8.63 12.36 0.05
N PHE A 74 -8.72 11.57 -1.03
CA PHE A 74 -7.62 11.24 -1.95
C PHE A 74 -8.04 11.59 -3.36
N LYS A 75 -7.24 12.37 -4.09
CA LYS A 75 -7.46 12.68 -5.50
C LYS A 75 -6.19 12.40 -6.28
N ALA A 76 -6.19 11.30 -7.03
CA ALA A 76 -5.05 10.83 -7.82
C ALA A 76 -5.11 11.31 -9.28
N ALA A 77 -5.42 12.60 -9.50
CA ALA A 77 -5.52 13.17 -10.85
C ALA A 77 -4.15 13.33 -11.53
N ASN A 78 -3.11 13.67 -10.76
CA ASN A 78 -1.78 14.03 -11.26
C ASN A 78 -0.70 13.19 -10.55
N VAL A 79 -0.69 11.89 -10.80
CA VAL A 79 0.34 10.99 -10.24
C VAL A 79 1.65 11.18 -11.00
N ASP A 80 2.73 11.45 -10.26
CA ASP A 80 4.08 11.58 -10.83
C ASP A 80 4.72 10.21 -11.00
N LEU A 81 4.67 9.69 -12.23
CA LEU A 81 5.27 8.39 -12.56
C LEU A 81 6.81 8.43 -12.54
N ALA A 82 7.44 9.59 -12.74
CA ALA A 82 8.90 9.70 -12.67
C ALA A 82 9.39 9.55 -11.22
N TYR A 83 8.56 9.92 -10.24
CA TYR A 83 8.90 9.75 -8.83
C TYR A 83 9.11 8.27 -8.43
N LEU A 84 8.47 7.32 -9.12
CA LEU A 84 8.64 5.88 -8.85
C LEU A 84 10.09 5.40 -9.03
N GLU A 85 10.88 6.08 -9.86
CA GLU A 85 12.28 5.75 -10.13
C GLU A 85 13.25 6.37 -9.12
N SER A 86 12.76 7.24 -8.25
CA SER A 86 13.57 7.95 -7.26
C SER A 86 14.02 7.04 -6.11
N ASP A 87 15.22 7.26 -5.62
CA ASP A 87 15.73 6.57 -4.43
C ASP A 87 14.86 6.82 -3.20
N ASN A 88 14.21 7.99 -3.13
CA ASN A 88 13.30 8.33 -2.03
C ASN A 88 12.06 7.44 -2.03
N PHE A 89 11.43 7.23 -3.21
CA PHE A 89 10.32 6.31 -3.36
C PHE A 89 10.71 4.89 -2.97
N LEU A 90 11.80 4.39 -3.53
CA LEU A 90 12.29 3.03 -3.28
C LEU A 90 12.61 2.80 -1.81
N LYS A 91 13.24 3.76 -1.14
CA LYS A 91 13.52 3.71 0.29
C LYS A 91 12.25 3.67 1.14
N LYS A 92 11.23 4.47 0.81
CA LYS A 92 9.93 4.45 1.49
C LYS A 92 9.21 3.12 1.28
N CYS A 93 9.21 2.59 0.07
CA CYS A 93 8.65 1.26 -0.22
C CYS A 93 9.37 0.15 0.56
N SER A 94 10.71 0.19 0.67
CA SER A 94 11.46 -0.81 1.43
C SER A 94 11.19 -0.78 2.93
N SER A 95 10.73 0.34 3.47
CA SER A 95 10.37 0.47 4.89
C SER A 95 8.92 0.10 5.20
N LEU A 96 8.06 0.03 4.19
CA LEU A 96 6.62 -0.19 4.33
C LEU A 96 6.18 -1.43 3.55
N ARG A 97 5.85 -2.53 4.26
CA ARG A 97 5.39 -3.74 3.57
C ARG A 97 4.10 -3.53 2.77
N GLY A 98 3.21 -2.66 3.24
CA GLY A 98 1.97 -2.30 2.54
C GLY A 98 2.18 -1.69 1.15
N SER A 99 3.39 -1.23 0.82
CA SER A 99 3.73 -0.68 -0.49
C SER A 99 3.51 -1.66 -1.65
N VAL A 100 3.55 -2.98 -1.38
CA VAL A 100 3.23 -4.00 -2.39
C VAL A 100 1.82 -3.84 -2.97
N MET A 101 0.89 -3.28 -2.20
CA MET A 101 -0.48 -3.05 -2.65
C MET A 101 -0.60 -1.95 -3.71
N LEU A 102 0.45 -1.13 -3.92
CA LEU A 102 0.50 -0.14 -5.00
C LEU A 102 0.59 -0.80 -6.39
N ILE A 103 1.14 -2.01 -6.50
CA ILE A 103 1.40 -2.67 -7.78
C ILE A 103 0.13 -2.79 -8.61
N GLY A 104 -0.93 -3.36 -8.05
CA GLY A 104 -2.19 -3.60 -8.77
C GLY A 104 -2.78 -2.32 -9.37
N PRO A 105 -3.09 -1.29 -8.58
CA PRO A 105 -3.63 -0.03 -9.07
C PRO A 105 -2.71 0.69 -10.05
N MET A 106 -1.40 0.68 -9.81
CA MET A 106 -0.43 1.35 -10.67
C MET A 106 -0.34 0.69 -12.05
N VAL A 107 -0.24 -0.63 -12.10
CA VAL A 107 -0.23 -1.35 -13.39
C VAL A 107 -1.56 -1.23 -14.10
N ALA A 108 -2.69 -1.38 -13.38
CA ALA A 108 -4.02 -1.33 -13.98
C ALA A 108 -4.35 0.02 -14.61
N ARG A 109 -3.92 1.12 -14.00
CA ARG A 109 -4.25 2.47 -14.49
C ARG A 109 -3.17 3.11 -15.33
N PHE A 110 -1.91 2.88 -14.99
CA PHE A 110 -0.77 3.57 -15.60
C PHE A 110 0.14 2.65 -16.42
N GLY A 111 -0.17 1.36 -16.48
CA GLY A 111 0.62 0.37 -17.21
C GLY A 111 1.99 0.10 -16.61
N LYS A 112 2.33 0.69 -15.46
CA LYS A 112 3.67 0.58 -14.86
C LYS A 112 3.60 0.62 -13.34
N ALA A 113 4.37 -0.25 -12.69
CA ALA A 113 4.67 -0.17 -11.27
C ALA A 113 6.15 -0.50 -11.02
N MET A 114 6.71 0.11 -10.01
CA MET A 114 8.06 -0.17 -9.55
C MET A 114 8.04 -0.20 -8.02
N ILE A 115 8.61 -1.20 -7.41
CA ILE A 115 8.79 -1.25 -5.96
C ILE A 115 10.12 -1.90 -5.59
N SER A 116 10.72 -1.43 -4.52
CA SER A 116 11.83 -2.16 -3.90
C SER A 116 11.31 -3.38 -3.16
N LYS A 117 12.20 -4.32 -2.84
CA LYS A 117 11.88 -5.45 -1.97
C LYS A 117 11.22 -4.95 -0.68
N PRO A 118 9.94 -5.30 -0.43
CA PRO A 118 9.22 -4.71 0.69
C PRO A 118 9.79 -5.17 2.03
N GLY A 119 10.07 -4.21 2.89
CA GLY A 119 10.56 -4.43 4.26
C GLY A 119 9.43 -4.64 5.27
N GLY A 120 9.53 -3.95 6.39
CA GLY A 120 8.62 -4.03 7.53
C GLY A 120 9.08 -5.01 8.60
N ASP A 121 8.19 -5.40 9.50
CA ASP A 121 8.50 -6.23 10.67
C ASP A 121 9.12 -7.58 10.30
N LYS A 122 10.19 -7.96 11.00
CA LYS A 122 10.89 -9.24 10.82
C LYS A 122 10.17 -10.39 11.54
N ILE A 123 8.97 -10.71 11.09
CA ILE A 123 8.13 -11.79 11.65
C ILE A 123 8.15 -13.08 10.83
N GLY A 124 9.22 -13.30 10.05
CA GLY A 124 9.40 -14.49 9.21
C GLY A 124 9.26 -14.20 7.71
N ARG A 125 9.48 -15.25 6.90
CA ARG A 125 9.41 -15.18 5.43
C ARG A 125 7.96 -15.03 4.97
N ARG A 126 7.66 -13.91 4.31
CA ARG A 126 6.35 -13.64 3.72
C ARG A 126 6.52 -13.53 2.20
N ARG A 127 6.08 -14.55 1.49
CA ARG A 127 6.19 -14.65 0.03
C ARG A 127 5.25 -13.65 -0.65
N LEU A 128 5.68 -13.17 -1.81
CA LEU A 128 4.89 -12.30 -2.70
C LEU A 128 4.63 -12.99 -4.06
N ASP A 129 5.07 -14.22 -4.20
CA ASP A 129 5.04 -14.95 -5.46
C ASP A 129 3.63 -15.02 -6.06
N THR A 130 2.60 -15.24 -5.22
CA THR A 130 1.21 -15.29 -5.69
C THR A 130 0.74 -13.97 -6.29
N HIS A 131 1.20 -12.82 -5.77
CA HIS A 131 0.89 -11.51 -6.36
C HIS A 131 1.54 -11.37 -7.73
N PHE A 132 2.81 -11.75 -7.85
CA PHE A 132 3.54 -11.64 -9.12
C PHE A 132 3.02 -12.64 -10.16
N ILE A 133 2.77 -13.90 -9.77
CA ILE A 133 2.15 -14.90 -10.65
C ILE A 133 0.77 -14.42 -11.12
N GLY A 134 -0.05 -13.88 -10.21
CA GLY A 134 -1.37 -13.36 -10.54
C GLY A 134 -1.30 -12.25 -11.58
N ILE A 135 -0.43 -11.26 -11.39
CA ILE A 135 -0.34 -10.13 -12.31
C ILE A 135 0.26 -10.51 -13.67
N GLN A 136 1.23 -11.46 -13.68
CA GLN A 136 1.78 -12.01 -14.93
C GLN A 136 0.72 -12.81 -15.71
N ASN A 137 -0.11 -13.59 -15.03
CA ASN A 137 -1.22 -14.31 -15.67
C ASN A 137 -2.27 -13.36 -16.26
N LEU A 138 -2.38 -12.13 -15.74
CA LEU A 138 -3.21 -11.07 -16.33
C LEU A 138 -2.53 -10.39 -17.54
N GLY A 139 -1.32 -10.78 -17.91
CA GLY A 139 -0.61 -10.29 -19.09
C GLY A 139 0.45 -9.21 -18.81
N ALA A 140 0.80 -8.97 -17.56
CA ALA A 140 1.88 -8.05 -17.24
C ALA A 140 3.26 -8.71 -17.36
N ASP A 141 4.24 -7.94 -17.82
CA ASP A 141 5.65 -8.27 -17.74
C ASP A 141 6.19 -8.00 -16.35
N PHE A 142 7.05 -8.86 -15.87
CA PHE A 142 7.68 -8.75 -14.57
C PHE A 142 9.19 -8.97 -14.69
N THR A 143 9.97 -8.03 -14.19
CA THR A 143 11.42 -8.13 -14.11
C THR A 143 11.90 -7.80 -12.69
N TYR A 144 13.03 -8.42 -12.32
CA TYR A 144 13.73 -8.11 -11.08
C TYR A 144 15.14 -7.60 -11.41
N ASN A 145 15.41 -6.37 -11.00
CA ASN A 145 16.72 -5.78 -11.11
C ASN A 145 17.53 -6.11 -9.85
N GLU A 146 18.52 -7.00 -10.00
CA GLU A 146 19.32 -7.48 -8.87
C GLU A 146 20.23 -6.39 -8.29
N GLU A 147 20.75 -5.49 -9.12
CA GLU A 147 21.66 -4.42 -8.67
C GLU A 147 20.97 -3.40 -7.77
N ARG A 148 19.71 -3.07 -8.10
CA ARG A 148 18.90 -2.09 -7.36
C ARG A 148 17.94 -2.74 -6.37
N GLU A 149 17.82 -4.06 -6.34
CA GLU A 149 16.84 -4.83 -5.55
C GLU A 149 15.39 -4.35 -5.78
N ILE A 150 15.02 -4.08 -7.03
CA ILE A 150 13.68 -3.59 -7.40
C ILE A 150 12.93 -4.57 -8.29
N TYR A 151 11.63 -4.60 -8.09
CA TYR A 151 10.67 -5.25 -8.99
C TYR A 151 10.09 -4.20 -9.92
N GLU A 152 10.15 -4.47 -11.22
CA GLU A 152 9.57 -3.65 -12.28
C GLU A 152 8.46 -4.45 -12.93
N ILE A 153 7.28 -3.87 -13.01
CA ILE A 153 6.10 -4.48 -13.60
C ILE A 153 5.53 -3.52 -14.64
N SER A 154 5.25 -4.03 -15.82
CA SER A 154 4.62 -3.25 -16.88
C SER A 154 3.55 -4.05 -17.62
N ALA A 155 2.54 -3.36 -18.16
CA ALA A 155 1.52 -3.95 -19.00
C ALA A 155 0.99 -2.90 -19.97
N GLU A 156 0.85 -3.27 -21.24
CA GLU A 156 0.10 -2.47 -22.21
C GLU A 156 -1.41 -2.60 -21.96
N GLU A 157 -1.85 -3.83 -21.66
CA GLU A 157 -3.25 -4.15 -21.34
C GLU A 157 -3.29 -5.36 -20.39
N LEU A 158 -4.11 -5.30 -19.36
CA LEU A 158 -4.41 -6.44 -18.51
C LEU A 158 -5.61 -7.20 -19.05
N LYS A 159 -5.49 -8.52 -19.18
CA LYS A 159 -6.53 -9.41 -19.71
C LYS A 159 -7.04 -10.36 -18.65
N GLY A 160 -8.35 -10.49 -18.56
CA GLY A 160 -8.96 -11.46 -17.66
C GLY A 160 -8.55 -12.89 -18.00
N THR A 161 -8.23 -13.67 -16.98
CA THR A 161 -7.81 -15.07 -17.12
C THR A 161 -8.40 -15.91 -15.98
N SER A 162 -8.36 -17.23 -16.16
CA SER A 162 -8.67 -18.18 -15.09
C SER A 162 -7.37 -18.70 -14.51
N MET A 163 -7.21 -18.61 -13.20
CA MET A 163 -6.01 -19.06 -12.51
C MET A 163 -6.36 -19.71 -11.17
N LEU A 164 -5.53 -20.64 -10.76
CA LEU A 164 -5.50 -21.23 -9.41
C LEU A 164 -4.24 -20.69 -8.73
N LEU A 165 -4.42 -20.06 -7.56
CA LEU A 165 -3.34 -19.47 -6.75
C LEU A 165 -3.07 -20.32 -5.49
#